data_bfe9ff8c697cb1d830caebd827e399c9
#
_entry.id   bfe9ff8c697cb1d830caebd827e399c9
#
_cell.length_a   1.000
_cell.length_b   1.000
_cell.length_c   1.000
_cell.angle_alpha   90.00
_cell.angle_beta   90.00
_cell.angle_gamma   90.00
#
_symmetry.space_group_name_H-M   'P 1'
#
loop_
_entity.id
_entity.type
_entity.pdbx_description
1 polymer ?
#
loop_
_entity_poly.entity_id
_entity_poly.type
_entity_poly.pdbx_seq_one_letter_code
_entity_poly.pdbx_strand_id
1 'polypeptide(L)'
;MKARIKWVEQVAFLGETESGHAVLMDGPPEGGGRNLGPRPMEMVLIGTGGCTTYDVIHILKKSRQQVTDCVVEIQADRAQEDPKIFTKIHFHFVVTGNDLKPEQVERAIKLSAEKYCSASIMLGKVADITHDFEVVQTV
;
A
#
# COMPACT_ATOMS: atom_id res chain seq x y z
N MET A 1 -18.71 -6.38 -4.37
CA MET A 1 -17.28 -6.66 -4.63
C MET A 1 -17.02 -8.16 -4.43
N LYS A 2 -16.38 -8.81 -5.38
CA LYS A 2 -16.13 -10.26 -5.34
C LYS A 2 -14.70 -10.56 -5.77
N ALA A 3 -14.16 -11.65 -5.25
CA ALA A 3 -12.86 -12.18 -5.66
C ALA A 3 -12.93 -13.70 -5.71
N ARG A 4 -12.11 -14.31 -6.53
CA ARG A 4 -12.00 -15.77 -6.66
C ARG A 4 -10.53 -16.13 -6.59
N ILE A 5 -10.19 -17.08 -5.73
CA ILE A 5 -8.81 -17.55 -5.56
C ILE A 5 -8.76 -19.00 -6.02
N LYS A 6 -7.93 -19.26 -7.02
CA LYS A 6 -7.74 -20.59 -7.59
C LYS A 6 -6.35 -21.10 -7.22
N TRP A 7 -6.29 -22.28 -6.62
CA TRP A 7 -5.03 -22.99 -6.44
C TRP A 7 -4.51 -23.46 -7.80
N VAL A 8 -3.29 -23.09 -8.13
CA VAL A 8 -2.66 -23.48 -9.40
C VAL A 8 -1.86 -24.76 -9.21
N GLU A 9 -0.81 -24.70 -8.42
CA GLU A 9 0.00 -25.86 -8.04
C GLU A 9 0.88 -25.48 -6.84
N GLN A 10 1.35 -26.47 -6.09
CA GLN A 10 2.21 -26.25 -4.91
C GLN A 10 1.58 -25.19 -3.98
N VAL A 11 2.23 -24.02 -3.81
CA VAL A 11 1.68 -22.91 -3.03
C VAL A 11 1.45 -21.67 -3.90
N ALA A 12 1.22 -21.88 -5.18
CA ALA A 12 0.87 -20.81 -6.13
C ALA A 12 -0.64 -20.70 -6.28
N PHE A 13 -1.14 -19.48 -6.25
CA PHE A 13 -2.56 -19.16 -6.31
C PHE A 13 -2.81 -18.02 -7.30
N LEU A 14 -3.86 -18.15 -8.08
CA LEU A 14 -4.32 -17.09 -8.98
C LEU A 14 -5.52 -16.39 -8.34
N GLY A 15 -5.37 -15.09 -8.04
CA GLY A 15 -6.46 -14.27 -7.57
C GLY A 15 -7.10 -13.52 -8.72
N GLU A 16 -8.42 -13.57 -8.81
CA GLU A 16 -9.20 -12.90 -9.84
C GLU A 16 -10.16 -11.92 -9.20
N THR A 17 -10.24 -10.72 -9.75
CA THR A 17 -11.14 -9.67 -9.27
C THR A 17 -12.41 -9.62 -10.12
N GLU A 18 -13.51 -9.14 -9.53
CA GLU A 18 -14.74 -8.89 -10.27
C GLU A 18 -14.55 -7.87 -11.39
N SER A 19 -13.57 -6.96 -11.24
CA SER A 19 -13.24 -5.95 -12.26
C SER A 19 -12.46 -6.49 -13.47
N GLY A 20 -12.18 -7.80 -13.51
CA GLY A 20 -11.58 -8.45 -14.68
C GLY A 20 -10.06 -8.50 -14.69
N HIS A 21 -9.43 -8.48 -13.51
CA HIS A 21 -7.97 -8.54 -13.38
C HIS A 21 -7.56 -9.78 -12.58
N ALA A 22 -6.32 -10.19 -12.78
CA ALA A 22 -5.77 -11.34 -12.08
C ALA A 22 -4.37 -11.04 -11.56
N VAL A 23 -4.01 -11.67 -10.44
CA VAL A 23 -2.68 -11.62 -9.86
C VAL A 23 -2.26 -12.99 -9.41
N LEU A 24 -1.00 -13.35 -9.72
CA LEU A 24 -0.41 -14.61 -9.25
C LEU A 24 0.30 -14.35 -7.92
N MET A 25 -0.03 -15.15 -6.92
CA MET A 25 0.65 -15.17 -5.61
C MET A 25 1.42 -16.48 -5.48
N ASP A 26 2.57 -16.43 -4.84
CA ASP A 26 3.39 -17.63 -4.61
C ASP A 26 4.15 -17.49 -3.29
N GLY A 27 4.75 -18.57 -2.85
CA GLY A 27 5.57 -18.63 -1.65
C GLY A 27 7.05 -18.65 -1.96
N PRO A 28 7.88 -18.56 -0.89
CA PRO A 28 9.34 -18.73 -1.03
C PRO A 28 9.69 -20.20 -1.29
N PRO A 29 10.89 -20.48 -1.87
CA PRO A 29 11.31 -21.86 -2.12
C PRO A 29 11.34 -22.74 -0.88
N GLU A 30 11.77 -22.21 0.27
CA GLU A 30 11.78 -22.93 1.55
C GLU A 30 10.38 -23.29 2.06
N GLY A 31 9.34 -22.64 1.58
CA GLY A 31 7.94 -22.95 1.89
C GLY A 31 7.25 -23.76 0.82
N GLY A 32 7.98 -24.29 -0.15
CA GLY A 32 7.43 -25.08 -1.26
C GLY A 32 7.03 -24.29 -2.48
N GLY A 33 7.32 -22.99 -2.51
CA GLY A 33 7.01 -22.11 -3.64
C GLY A 33 8.16 -22.01 -4.64
N ARG A 34 7.92 -21.26 -5.71
CA ARG A 34 8.91 -21.00 -6.76
C ARG A 34 9.19 -19.50 -6.93
N ASN A 35 8.70 -18.69 -6.01
CA ASN A 35 8.91 -17.24 -6.04
C ASN A 35 8.45 -16.58 -7.35
N LEU A 36 7.32 -17.01 -7.88
CA LEU A 36 6.79 -16.51 -9.15
C LEU A 36 5.84 -15.31 -8.97
N GLY A 37 5.57 -14.94 -7.75
CA GLY A 37 4.70 -13.81 -7.45
C GLY A 37 4.83 -13.37 -6.00
N PRO A 38 4.16 -12.26 -5.63
CA PRO A 38 4.20 -11.78 -4.26
C PRO A 38 3.50 -12.76 -3.31
N ARG A 39 3.89 -12.70 -2.03
CA ARG A 39 3.22 -13.44 -0.95
C ARG A 39 1.87 -12.78 -0.67
N PRO A 40 0.89 -13.54 -0.16
CA PRO A 40 -0.41 -12.96 0.21
C PRO A 40 -0.33 -11.76 1.15
N MET A 41 0.53 -11.81 2.18
CA MET A 41 0.68 -10.68 3.10
C MET A 41 1.41 -9.49 2.44
N GLU A 42 2.28 -9.73 1.48
CA GLU A 42 2.86 -8.66 0.67
C GLU A 42 1.77 -7.96 -0.17
N MET A 43 0.82 -8.72 -0.68
CA MET A 43 -0.33 -8.15 -1.41
C MET A 43 -1.17 -7.23 -0.53
N VAL A 44 -1.30 -7.55 0.76
CA VAL A 44 -2.00 -6.67 1.70
C VAL A 44 -1.28 -5.32 1.82
N LEU A 45 0.06 -5.33 1.91
CA LEU A 45 0.86 -4.10 1.95
C LEU A 45 0.76 -3.32 0.65
N ILE A 46 0.89 -3.98 -0.48
CA ILE A 46 0.80 -3.34 -1.81
C ILE A 46 -0.57 -2.68 -1.97
N GLY A 47 -1.63 -3.39 -1.62
CA GLY A 47 -3.00 -2.85 -1.68
C GLY A 47 -3.18 -1.64 -0.77
N THR A 48 -2.61 -1.69 0.43
CA THR A 48 -2.68 -0.58 1.38
C THR A 48 -1.92 0.63 0.85
N GLY A 49 -0.71 0.42 0.31
CA GLY A 49 0.08 1.48 -0.31
C GLY A 49 -0.64 2.13 -1.48
N GLY A 50 -1.25 1.31 -2.34
CA GLY A 50 -2.05 1.80 -3.46
C GLY A 50 -3.25 2.63 -3.00
N CYS A 51 -3.94 2.17 -1.97
CA CYS A 51 -5.10 2.85 -1.40
C CYS A 51 -4.73 4.25 -0.88
N THR A 52 -3.68 4.37 -0.07
CA THR A 52 -3.28 5.67 0.48
C THR A 52 -2.69 6.59 -0.60
N THR A 53 -1.91 6.07 -1.53
CA THR A 53 -1.33 6.86 -2.62
C THR A 53 -2.41 7.43 -3.53
N TYR A 54 -3.43 6.64 -3.83
CA TYR A 54 -4.60 7.10 -4.59
C TYR A 54 -5.22 8.33 -3.93
N ASP A 55 -5.46 8.29 -2.63
CA ASP A 55 -6.03 9.42 -1.90
C ASP A 55 -5.14 10.64 -1.94
N VAL A 56 -3.84 10.46 -1.67
CA VAL A 56 -2.88 11.57 -1.62
C VAL A 56 -2.82 12.28 -2.97
N ILE A 57 -2.69 11.55 -4.06
CA ILE A 57 -2.69 12.11 -5.42
C ILE A 57 -4.00 12.83 -5.72
N HIS A 58 -5.12 12.21 -5.39
CA HIS A 58 -6.45 12.77 -5.64
C HIS A 58 -6.64 14.10 -4.88
N ILE A 59 -6.28 14.13 -3.60
CA ILE A 59 -6.41 15.33 -2.77
C ILE A 59 -5.48 16.45 -3.27
N LEU A 60 -4.22 16.11 -3.62
CA LEU A 60 -3.27 17.09 -4.13
C LEU A 60 -3.73 17.70 -5.46
N LYS A 61 -4.28 16.87 -6.35
CA LYS A 61 -4.85 17.37 -7.62
C LYS A 61 -6.04 18.30 -7.38
N LYS A 62 -6.93 17.93 -6.47
CA LYS A 62 -8.05 18.80 -6.09
C LYS A 62 -7.58 20.12 -5.48
N SER A 63 -6.49 20.12 -4.75
CA SER A 63 -5.86 21.31 -4.19
C SER A 63 -5.01 22.09 -5.20
N ARG A 64 -5.08 21.69 -6.48
CA ARG A 64 -4.34 22.32 -7.59
C ARG A 64 -2.82 22.28 -7.41
N GLN A 65 -2.31 21.28 -6.70
CA GLN A 65 -0.88 21.03 -6.59
C GLN A 65 -0.40 20.30 -7.84
N GLN A 66 0.76 20.72 -8.36
CA GLN A 66 1.32 20.15 -9.58
C GLN A 66 2.24 18.98 -9.26
N VAL A 67 1.65 17.83 -8.94
CA VAL A 67 2.37 16.61 -8.63
C VAL A 67 2.77 15.92 -9.93
N THR A 68 4.03 15.54 -10.04
CA THR A 68 4.58 14.82 -11.18
C THR A 68 4.95 13.39 -10.85
N ASP A 69 5.22 13.08 -9.57
CA ASP A 69 5.54 11.74 -9.12
C ASP A 69 5.19 11.57 -7.64
N CYS A 70 4.94 10.33 -7.25
CA CYS A 70 4.73 9.97 -5.85
C CYS A 70 5.18 8.54 -5.63
N VAL A 71 6.17 8.37 -4.75
CA VAL A 71 6.64 7.06 -4.33
C VAL A 71 6.28 6.87 -2.87
N VAL A 72 5.77 5.70 -2.51
CA VAL A 72 5.51 5.34 -1.11
C VAL A 72 6.33 4.10 -0.80
N GLU A 73 7.26 4.25 0.13
CA GLU A 73 8.04 3.14 0.65
C GLU A 73 7.42 2.69 1.96
N ILE A 74 7.20 1.39 2.09
CA ILE A 74 6.50 0.82 3.23
C ILE A 74 7.41 -0.16 3.94
N GLN A 75 7.52 0.00 5.26
CA GLN A 75 8.17 -0.96 6.13
C GLN A 75 7.15 -1.48 7.14
N ALA A 76 7.11 -2.78 7.32
CA ALA A 76 6.16 -3.41 8.23
C ALA A 76 6.82 -4.50 9.06
N ASP A 77 6.40 -4.59 10.32
CA ASP A 77 6.76 -5.66 11.22
C ASP A 77 5.56 -6.57 11.41
N ARG A 78 5.82 -7.86 11.55
CA ARG A 78 4.79 -8.88 11.81
C ARG A 78 5.04 -9.51 13.18
N ALA A 79 3.98 -10.03 13.79
CA ALA A 79 4.09 -10.84 15.00
C ALA A 79 4.98 -12.06 14.73
N GLN A 80 5.77 -12.45 15.73
CA GLN A 80 6.69 -13.58 15.61
C GLN A 80 5.97 -14.94 15.69
N GLU A 81 4.84 -14.97 16.37
CA GLU A 81 4.02 -16.17 16.52
C GLU A 81 2.73 -16.06 15.70
N ASP A 82 2.15 -17.21 15.37
CA ASP A 82 0.90 -17.25 14.62
C ASP A 82 -0.29 -16.76 15.46
N PRO A 83 -1.20 -16.01 14.87
CA PRO A 83 -1.16 -15.48 13.52
C PRO A 83 -0.15 -14.33 13.40
N LYS A 84 0.67 -14.38 12.35
CA LYS A 84 1.69 -13.35 12.10
C LYS A 84 1.08 -12.11 11.48
N ILE A 85 0.25 -11.44 12.25
CA ILE A 85 -0.39 -10.18 11.84
C ILE A 85 0.63 -9.06 11.76
N PHE A 86 0.31 -8.00 11.04
CA PHE A 86 1.11 -6.78 11.09
C PHE A 86 0.98 -6.13 12.45
N THR A 87 2.10 -5.75 13.04
CA THR A 87 2.16 -5.04 14.33
C THR A 87 2.53 -3.58 14.15
N LYS A 88 3.34 -3.26 13.14
CA LYS A 88 3.74 -1.89 12.79
C LYS A 88 3.79 -1.75 11.28
N ILE A 89 3.32 -0.63 10.79
CA ILE A 89 3.43 -0.27 9.36
C ILE A 89 3.82 1.19 9.27
N HIS A 90 4.95 1.47 8.62
CA HIS A 90 5.41 2.82 8.38
C HIS A 90 5.36 3.15 6.90
N PHE A 91 4.75 4.27 6.55
CA PHE A 91 4.67 4.79 5.19
C PHE A 91 5.57 6.01 5.06
N HIS A 92 6.51 5.95 4.14
CA HIS A 92 7.35 7.08 3.77
C HIS A 92 6.97 7.55 2.37
N PHE A 93 6.43 8.76 2.27
CA PHE A 93 5.97 9.34 1.01
C PHE A 93 7.07 10.24 0.44
N VAL A 94 7.41 10.05 -0.83
CA VAL A 94 8.24 10.98 -1.59
C VAL A 94 7.38 11.59 -2.68
N VAL A 95 7.01 12.84 -2.52
CA VAL A 95 6.10 13.53 -3.43
C VAL A 95 6.90 14.56 -4.23
N THR A 96 6.91 14.39 -5.53
CA THR A 96 7.65 15.24 -6.46
C THR A 96 6.68 16.08 -7.28
N GLY A 97 7.03 17.35 -7.49
CA GLY A 97 6.24 18.22 -8.32
C GLY A 97 6.80 19.63 -8.43
N ASN A 98 6.05 20.47 -9.08
CA ASN A 98 6.42 21.87 -9.32
C ASN A 98 5.72 22.77 -8.30
N ASP A 99 6.50 23.53 -7.56
CA ASP A 99 6.00 24.48 -6.55
C ASP A 99 5.01 23.84 -5.58
N LEU A 100 5.32 22.62 -5.14
CA LEU A 100 4.52 21.92 -4.15
C LEU A 100 4.62 22.62 -2.79
N LYS A 101 3.50 22.73 -2.12
CA LYS A 101 3.42 23.28 -0.78
C LYS A 101 3.47 22.14 0.24
N PRO A 102 4.52 22.08 1.08
CA PRO A 102 4.64 20.98 2.05
C PRO A 102 3.42 20.81 2.95
N GLU A 103 2.79 21.91 3.35
CA GLU A 103 1.58 21.88 4.16
C GLU A 103 0.40 21.22 3.46
N GLN A 104 0.33 21.30 2.13
CA GLN A 104 -0.70 20.61 1.35
C GLN A 104 -0.41 19.12 1.24
N VAL A 105 0.86 18.76 1.13
CA VAL A 105 1.27 17.34 1.13
C VAL A 105 0.96 16.70 2.48
N GLU A 106 1.34 17.36 3.57
CA GLU A 106 1.04 16.89 4.93
C GLU A 106 -0.45 16.71 5.14
N ARG A 107 -1.25 17.67 4.72
CA ARG A 107 -2.71 17.61 4.82
C ARG A 107 -3.29 16.43 4.04
N ALA A 108 -2.80 16.20 2.82
CA ALA A 108 -3.27 15.10 1.99
C ALA A 108 -2.99 13.73 2.64
N ILE A 109 -1.78 13.55 3.16
CA ILE A 109 -1.37 12.32 3.84
C ILE A 109 -2.22 12.11 5.10
N LYS A 110 -2.41 13.17 5.88
CA LYS A 110 -3.20 13.10 7.11
C LYS A 110 -4.67 12.75 6.83
N LEU A 111 -5.28 13.35 5.82
CA LEU A 111 -6.65 13.05 5.42
C LEU A 111 -6.80 11.61 4.95
N SER A 112 -5.84 11.10 4.18
CA SER A 112 -5.84 9.69 3.78
C SER A 112 -5.78 8.79 5.00
N ALA A 113 -4.84 9.03 5.91
CA ALA A 113 -4.62 8.18 7.08
C ALA A 113 -5.79 8.19 8.05
N GLU A 114 -6.44 9.33 8.25
CA GLU A 114 -7.47 9.49 9.28
C GLU A 114 -8.90 9.28 8.77
N LYS A 115 -9.13 9.48 7.46
CA LYS A 115 -10.51 9.52 6.95
C LYS A 115 -10.77 8.65 5.72
N TYR A 116 -9.86 8.60 4.75
CA TYR A 116 -10.18 8.07 3.43
C TYR A 116 -9.59 6.71 3.09
N CYS A 117 -8.41 6.38 3.57
CA CYS A 117 -7.77 5.10 3.22
C CYS A 117 -8.42 3.95 3.98
N SER A 118 -9.33 3.26 3.30
CA SER A 118 -10.03 2.11 3.88
C SER A 118 -9.06 1.05 4.41
N ALA A 119 -8.01 0.75 3.65
CA ALA A 119 -7.05 -0.29 4.02
C ALA A 119 -6.25 0.09 5.26
N SER A 120 -5.68 1.30 5.32
CA SER A 120 -4.88 1.69 6.49
C SER A 120 -5.74 1.87 7.74
N ILE A 121 -6.98 2.33 7.59
CA ILE A 121 -7.91 2.44 8.72
C ILE A 121 -8.26 1.06 9.26
N MET A 122 -8.52 0.07 8.38
CA MET A 122 -8.75 -1.30 8.83
C MET A 122 -7.53 -1.89 9.54
N LEU A 123 -6.35 -1.78 8.94
CA LEU A 123 -5.13 -2.32 9.52
C LEU A 123 -4.73 -1.59 10.79
N GLY A 124 -5.05 -0.31 10.90
CA GLY A 124 -4.81 0.48 12.10
C GLY A 124 -5.59 0.02 13.33
N LYS A 125 -6.58 -0.86 13.16
CA LYS A 125 -7.29 -1.49 14.28
C LYS A 125 -6.40 -2.47 15.04
N VAL A 126 -5.37 -3.03 14.40
CA VAL A 126 -4.49 -4.05 14.97
C VAL A 126 -3.01 -3.70 14.89
N ALA A 127 -2.61 -2.74 14.07
CA ALA A 127 -1.22 -2.35 13.87
C ALA A 127 -1.03 -0.87 14.19
N ASP A 128 0.17 -0.52 14.68
CA ASP A 128 0.60 0.87 14.78
C ASP A 128 0.99 1.37 13.40
N ILE A 129 0.27 2.37 12.90
CA ILE A 129 0.54 2.97 11.59
C ILE A 129 1.14 4.34 11.79
N THR A 130 2.31 4.56 11.18
CA THR A 130 2.99 5.84 11.18
C THR A 130 3.31 6.26 9.76
N HIS A 131 3.54 7.54 9.56
CA HIS A 131 3.92 8.08 8.26
C HIS A 131 4.83 9.29 8.42
N ASP A 132 5.67 9.49 7.43
CA ASP A 132 6.42 10.71 7.22
C ASP A 132 6.50 10.98 5.72
N PHE A 133 7.09 12.10 5.35
CA PHE A 133 7.17 12.45 3.94
C PHE A 133 8.32 13.39 3.66
N GLU A 134 8.69 13.45 2.39
CA GLU A 134 9.56 14.50 1.86
C GLU A 134 8.96 15.02 0.56
N VAL A 135 9.23 16.30 0.28
CA VAL A 135 8.79 16.98 -0.93
C VAL A 135 10.02 17.25 -1.79
N VAL A 136 9.96 16.82 -3.06
CA VAL A 136 11.01 17.06 -4.04
C VAL A 136 10.48 18.05 -5.08
N GLN A 137 11.07 19.22 -5.14
CA GLN A 137 10.67 20.24 -6.11
C GLN A 137 11.36 19.98 -7.45
N THR A 138 10.56 20.00 -8.52
CA THR A 138 11.11 19.99 -9.88
C THR A 138 11.47 21.41 -10.29
N VAL A 139 12.54 21.52 -11.05
CA VAL A 139 13.03 22.82 -11.52
C VAL A 139 12.32 23.22 -12.82
#